data_171019afc96081823c0051933635655d
#
_entry.id   171019afc96081823c0051933635655d
#
_cell.length_a   1.000
_cell.length_b   1.000
_cell.length_c   1.000
_cell.angle_alpha   90.00
_cell.angle_beta   90.00
_cell.angle_gamma   90.00
#
_symmetry.space_group_name_H-M   'P 1'
#
loop_
_entity.id
_entity.type
_entity.pdbx_description
1 polymer ?
#
loop_
_entity_poly.entity_id
_entity_poly.type
_entity_poly.pdbx_seq_one_letter_code
_entity_poly.pdbx_strand_id
1 'polypeptide(L)'
;MEAHIDPGAEVAEGVSIAPGAVIHGDARIGSGASIGAGAVVHAGTEVGDGCVVEDGAVLGKRPRLRAASNAAGASIGALLLEPGVTVCCGAVVYAGAYVSSGAIIGDQVQVRENARIGANSVVGRGSSVDFGAQVGERVLIQTGVYVTGGSVVEDDVFLGPGVLTTNDHTMGRHPRGESLLGPTFRRACRVGGGAVLVPGVVIGEEAFVAAGALVTRDVGDHEVVMGVPARVVRHVPDEDLLERWS
;
A
#
# COMPACT_ATOMS: atom_id res chain seq x y z
N MET A 1 -31.30 2.78 -7.22
CA MET A 1 -30.78 2.05 -8.41
C MET A 1 -30.35 0.67 -7.94
N GLU A 2 -30.74 -0.38 -8.63
CA GLU A 2 -30.25 -1.73 -8.31
C GLU A 2 -28.74 -1.85 -8.63
N ALA A 3 -28.08 -2.89 -8.10
CA ALA A 3 -26.72 -3.20 -8.49
C ALA A 3 -26.68 -3.66 -9.96
N HIS A 4 -25.62 -3.32 -10.68
CA HIS A 4 -25.36 -3.81 -12.03
C HIS A 4 -24.32 -4.93 -11.96
N ILE A 5 -24.71 -6.14 -12.32
CA ILE A 5 -23.84 -7.30 -12.38
C ILE A 5 -23.80 -7.79 -13.83
N ASP A 6 -22.62 -7.74 -14.44
CA ASP A 6 -22.40 -8.25 -15.77
C ASP A 6 -22.64 -9.78 -15.80
N PRO A 7 -23.31 -10.33 -16.81
CA PRO A 7 -23.55 -11.78 -16.91
C PRO A 7 -22.29 -12.65 -16.91
N GLY A 8 -21.14 -12.10 -17.25
CA GLY A 8 -19.85 -12.81 -17.20
C GLY A 8 -19.17 -12.78 -15.81
N ALA A 9 -19.76 -12.12 -14.82
CA ALA A 9 -19.22 -12.11 -13.47
C ALA A 9 -19.59 -13.39 -12.70
N GLU A 10 -18.65 -13.92 -11.93
CA GLU A 10 -18.85 -15.07 -11.04
C GLU A 10 -19.06 -14.56 -9.62
N VAL A 11 -20.25 -14.73 -9.07
CA VAL A 11 -20.62 -14.33 -7.71
C VAL A 11 -20.97 -15.58 -6.90
N ALA A 12 -20.20 -15.86 -5.85
CA ALA A 12 -20.41 -17.02 -5.00
C ALA A 12 -21.63 -16.86 -4.07
N GLU A 13 -21.94 -17.92 -3.33
CA GLU A 13 -23.05 -17.91 -2.38
C GLU A 13 -22.80 -16.98 -1.18
N GLY A 14 -23.86 -16.39 -0.64
CA GLY A 14 -23.79 -15.55 0.56
C GLY A 14 -23.18 -14.17 0.34
N VAL A 15 -22.91 -13.77 -0.89
CA VAL A 15 -22.42 -12.42 -1.21
C VAL A 15 -23.53 -11.39 -1.04
N SER A 16 -23.23 -10.29 -0.35
CA SER A 16 -24.12 -9.13 -0.22
C SER A 16 -23.64 -8.02 -1.15
N ILE A 17 -24.52 -7.55 -2.03
CA ILE A 17 -24.21 -6.47 -3.00
C ILE A 17 -25.20 -5.34 -2.80
N ALA A 18 -24.68 -4.17 -2.41
CA ALA A 18 -25.51 -2.99 -2.15
C ALA A 18 -25.98 -2.30 -3.44
N PRO A 19 -27.05 -1.49 -3.37
CA PRO A 19 -27.56 -0.75 -4.50
C PRO A 19 -26.53 0.18 -5.15
N GLY A 20 -26.54 0.23 -6.49
CA GLY A 20 -25.61 1.08 -7.26
C GLY A 20 -24.21 0.53 -7.42
N ALA A 21 -23.87 -0.62 -6.82
CA ALA A 21 -22.61 -1.31 -7.12
C ALA A 21 -22.57 -1.78 -8.57
N VAL A 22 -21.36 -1.79 -9.15
CA VAL A 22 -21.12 -2.23 -10.54
C VAL A 22 -20.06 -3.32 -10.54
N ILE A 23 -20.41 -4.52 -11.01
CA ILE A 23 -19.50 -5.66 -11.14
C ILE A 23 -19.38 -6.00 -12.63
N HIS A 24 -18.17 -5.79 -13.17
CA HIS A 24 -17.89 -6.07 -14.57
C HIS A 24 -17.65 -7.56 -14.83
N GLY A 25 -17.75 -7.98 -16.10
CA GLY A 25 -17.50 -9.36 -16.51
C GLY A 25 -16.13 -9.87 -16.15
N ASP A 26 -15.99 -11.19 -16.05
CA ASP A 26 -14.76 -11.89 -15.61
C ASP A 26 -14.28 -11.52 -14.18
N ALA A 27 -15.04 -10.72 -13.42
CA ALA A 27 -14.78 -10.52 -12.00
C ALA A 27 -15.29 -11.73 -11.20
N ARG A 28 -14.53 -12.12 -10.16
CA ARG A 28 -14.89 -13.21 -9.24
C ARG A 28 -15.05 -12.68 -7.84
N ILE A 29 -16.19 -12.95 -7.23
CA ILE A 29 -16.51 -12.53 -5.86
C ILE A 29 -16.69 -13.78 -5.00
N GLY A 30 -15.82 -13.94 -4.00
CA GLY A 30 -15.79 -15.07 -3.08
C GLY A 30 -16.97 -15.11 -2.10
N SER A 31 -17.16 -16.27 -1.47
CA SER A 31 -18.27 -16.52 -0.56
C SER A 31 -18.30 -15.55 0.61
N GLY A 32 -19.49 -15.08 0.98
CA GLY A 32 -19.70 -14.22 2.15
C GLY A 32 -19.07 -12.85 2.04
N ALA A 33 -18.56 -12.45 0.88
CA ALA A 33 -18.06 -11.10 0.66
C ALA A 33 -19.19 -10.08 0.66
N SER A 34 -18.88 -8.83 1.02
CA SER A 34 -19.82 -7.71 0.95
C SER A 34 -19.30 -6.60 0.04
N ILE A 35 -20.15 -6.11 -0.86
CA ILE A 35 -19.84 -5.04 -1.81
C ILE A 35 -20.76 -3.86 -1.53
N GLY A 36 -20.19 -2.74 -1.13
CA GLY A 36 -20.86 -1.51 -0.72
C GLY A 36 -21.51 -0.73 -1.87
N ALA A 37 -22.31 0.26 -1.49
CA ALA A 37 -23.05 1.07 -2.44
C ALA A 37 -22.12 1.87 -3.36
N GLY A 38 -22.38 1.83 -4.67
CA GLY A 38 -21.58 2.54 -5.67
C GLY A 38 -20.16 2.04 -5.83
N ALA A 39 -19.78 0.92 -5.19
CA ALA A 39 -18.48 0.29 -5.44
C ALA A 39 -18.40 -0.25 -6.87
N VAL A 40 -17.19 -0.21 -7.46
CA VAL A 40 -16.93 -0.67 -8.83
C VAL A 40 -15.86 -1.76 -8.81
N VAL A 41 -16.21 -2.95 -9.25
CA VAL A 41 -15.29 -4.08 -9.43
C VAL A 41 -15.06 -4.26 -10.93
N HIS A 42 -13.83 -3.94 -11.39
CA HIS A 42 -13.47 -4.07 -12.79
C HIS A 42 -13.22 -5.52 -13.20
N ALA A 43 -13.32 -5.75 -14.52
CA ALA A 43 -13.13 -7.07 -15.14
C ALA A 43 -11.83 -7.76 -14.72
N GLY A 44 -11.89 -9.07 -14.50
CA GLY A 44 -10.77 -9.91 -14.10
C GLY A 44 -10.30 -9.73 -12.65
N THR A 45 -10.99 -8.92 -11.85
CA THR A 45 -10.67 -8.76 -10.41
C THR A 45 -11.12 -9.99 -9.64
N GLU A 46 -10.27 -10.48 -8.74
CA GLU A 46 -10.59 -11.56 -7.81
C GLU A 46 -10.71 -11.01 -6.38
N VAL A 47 -11.90 -11.13 -5.80
CA VAL A 47 -12.23 -10.76 -4.43
C VAL A 47 -12.41 -12.04 -3.63
N GLY A 48 -11.55 -12.29 -2.65
CA GLY A 48 -11.54 -13.49 -1.81
C GLY A 48 -12.75 -13.60 -0.88
N ASP A 49 -12.87 -14.75 -0.23
CA ASP A 49 -13.96 -15.05 0.69
C ASP A 49 -13.99 -14.08 1.87
N GLY A 50 -15.17 -13.67 2.29
CA GLY A 50 -15.37 -12.80 3.45
C GLY A 50 -14.76 -11.41 3.33
N CYS A 51 -14.34 -10.99 2.14
CA CYS A 51 -13.85 -9.62 1.92
C CYS A 51 -14.96 -8.59 2.15
N VAL A 52 -14.58 -7.44 2.70
CA VAL A 52 -15.45 -6.28 2.85
C VAL A 52 -14.98 -5.17 1.91
N VAL A 53 -15.83 -4.81 0.96
CA VAL A 53 -15.59 -3.69 0.04
C VAL A 53 -16.63 -2.63 0.34
N GLU A 54 -16.20 -1.51 0.90
CA GLU A 54 -17.10 -0.45 1.33
C GLU A 54 -17.53 0.48 0.20
N ASP A 55 -18.39 1.45 0.55
CA ASP A 55 -19.07 2.34 -0.41
C ASP A 55 -18.08 3.13 -1.28
N GLY A 56 -18.35 3.14 -2.58
CA GLY A 56 -17.58 3.91 -3.56
C GLY A 56 -16.15 3.41 -3.81
N ALA A 57 -15.73 2.28 -3.24
CA ALA A 57 -14.42 1.71 -3.53
C ALA A 57 -14.33 1.28 -5.01
N VAL A 58 -13.12 1.39 -5.60
CA VAL A 58 -12.87 1.02 -7.00
C VAL A 58 -11.76 -0.03 -7.06
N LEU A 59 -12.11 -1.23 -7.49
CA LEU A 59 -11.22 -2.38 -7.56
C LEU A 59 -10.86 -2.75 -9.00
N GLY A 60 -9.58 -3.06 -9.23
CA GLY A 60 -9.10 -3.59 -10.51
C GLY A 60 -9.02 -2.58 -11.64
N LYS A 61 -9.09 -1.29 -11.34
CA LYS A 61 -8.94 -0.23 -12.34
C LYS A 61 -7.57 -0.33 -13.04
N ARG A 62 -7.54 -0.33 -14.38
CA ARG A 62 -6.28 -0.25 -15.13
C ARG A 62 -5.75 1.18 -15.13
N PRO A 63 -4.43 1.39 -14.91
CA PRO A 63 -3.84 2.71 -14.93
C PRO A 63 -3.84 3.29 -16.35
N ARG A 64 -3.95 4.61 -16.46
CA ARG A 64 -3.68 5.35 -17.70
C ARG A 64 -2.32 6.03 -17.54
N LEU A 65 -1.31 5.52 -18.22
CA LEU A 65 0.06 5.96 -18.12
C LEU A 65 0.48 6.75 -19.35
N ARG A 66 1.34 7.76 -19.14
CA ARG A 66 2.02 8.43 -20.27
C ARG A 66 3.09 7.48 -20.81
N ALA A 67 3.39 7.56 -22.11
CA ALA A 67 4.43 6.73 -22.74
C ALA A 67 5.82 6.86 -22.10
N ALA A 68 6.09 8.00 -21.44
CA ALA A 68 7.33 8.26 -20.73
C ALA A 68 7.27 7.89 -19.22
N SER A 69 6.21 7.25 -18.76
CA SER A 69 6.12 6.81 -17.36
C SER A 69 7.05 5.64 -17.10
N ASN A 70 7.75 5.63 -15.97
CA ASN A 70 8.59 4.51 -15.55
C ASN A 70 7.79 3.23 -15.25
N ALA A 71 6.49 3.38 -14.98
CA ALA A 71 5.56 2.24 -14.89
C ALA A 71 5.05 1.76 -16.26
N ALA A 72 5.37 2.46 -17.37
CA ALA A 72 4.91 2.07 -18.71
C ALA A 72 5.66 0.82 -19.19
N GLY A 73 4.92 -0.11 -19.83
CA GLY A 73 5.48 -1.36 -20.38
C GLY A 73 5.51 -2.53 -19.39
N ALA A 74 5.22 -2.32 -18.11
CA ALA A 74 5.06 -3.44 -17.17
C ALA A 74 3.78 -4.23 -17.51
N SER A 75 3.85 -5.56 -17.41
CA SER A 75 2.64 -6.39 -17.47
C SER A 75 1.76 -6.11 -16.25
N ILE A 76 0.47 -5.91 -16.49
CA ILE A 76 -0.50 -5.65 -15.44
C ILE A 76 -1.52 -6.79 -15.45
N GLY A 77 -1.44 -7.65 -14.44
CA GLY A 77 -2.34 -8.79 -14.23
C GLY A 77 -3.71 -8.37 -13.65
N ALA A 78 -4.39 -9.32 -13.07
CA ALA A 78 -5.59 -9.08 -12.27
C ALA A 78 -5.25 -8.41 -10.93
N LEU A 79 -6.23 -7.74 -10.33
CA LEU A 79 -6.20 -7.46 -8.90
C LEU A 79 -6.60 -8.74 -8.16
N LEU A 80 -5.83 -9.11 -7.15
CA LEU A 80 -6.12 -10.22 -6.25
C LEU A 80 -6.26 -9.70 -4.82
N LEU A 81 -7.41 -9.92 -4.21
CA LEU A 81 -7.65 -9.75 -2.78
C LEU A 81 -7.80 -11.14 -2.15
N GLU A 82 -6.93 -11.48 -1.22
CA GLU A 82 -7.05 -12.72 -0.44
C GLU A 82 -8.24 -12.65 0.56
N PRO A 83 -8.65 -13.78 1.17
CA PRO A 83 -9.77 -13.80 2.08
C PRO A 83 -9.64 -12.82 3.26
N GLY A 84 -10.77 -12.22 3.65
CA GLY A 84 -10.86 -11.34 4.81
C GLY A 84 -10.24 -9.95 4.64
N VAL A 85 -9.89 -9.55 3.43
CA VAL A 85 -9.41 -8.18 3.15
C VAL A 85 -10.55 -7.18 3.29
N THR A 86 -10.26 -6.05 3.93
CA THR A 86 -11.18 -4.89 3.98
C THR A 86 -10.67 -3.77 3.09
N VAL A 87 -11.50 -3.29 2.18
CA VAL A 87 -11.24 -2.10 1.35
C VAL A 87 -12.27 -1.04 1.71
N CYS A 88 -11.84 0.02 2.40
CA CYS A 88 -12.71 1.04 2.96
C CYS A 88 -13.21 2.04 1.91
N CYS A 89 -14.06 2.97 2.37
CA CYS A 89 -14.80 3.90 1.52
C CYS A 89 -13.89 4.70 0.56
N GLY A 90 -14.26 4.69 -0.73
CA GLY A 90 -13.59 5.48 -1.76
C GLY A 90 -12.15 5.10 -2.06
N ALA A 91 -11.64 4.00 -1.51
CA ALA A 91 -10.30 3.51 -1.85
C ALA A 91 -10.23 3.03 -3.30
N VAL A 92 -9.05 3.18 -3.93
CA VAL A 92 -8.81 2.76 -5.32
C VAL A 92 -7.66 1.76 -5.35
N VAL A 93 -7.96 0.50 -5.62
CA VAL A 93 -6.96 -0.56 -5.75
C VAL A 93 -6.84 -0.97 -7.22
N TYR A 94 -5.66 -0.78 -7.79
CA TYR A 94 -5.45 -0.97 -9.23
C TYR A 94 -5.27 -2.44 -9.60
N ALA A 95 -5.50 -2.74 -10.88
CA ALA A 95 -5.16 -4.01 -11.50
C ALA A 95 -3.68 -4.35 -11.30
N GLY A 96 -3.36 -5.62 -11.15
CA GLY A 96 -2.01 -6.12 -10.87
C GLY A 96 -1.57 -6.01 -9.41
N ALA A 97 -2.29 -5.26 -8.56
CA ALA A 97 -2.02 -5.26 -7.14
C ALA A 97 -2.40 -6.61 -6.49
N TYR A 98 -1.72 -6.92 -5.39
CA TYR A 98 -1.98 -8.12 -4.59
C TYR A 98 -2.12 -7.71 -3.12
N VAL A 99 -3.23 -8.06 -2.48
CA VAL A 99 -3.50 -7.72 -1.08
C VAL A 99 -3.76 -9.01 -0.31
N SER A 100 -2.89 -9.29 0.65
CA SER A 100 -2.93 -10.53 1.44
C SER A 100 -3.99 -10.48 2.53
N SER A 101 -4.29 -11.68 3.07
CA SER A 101 -5.38 -11.93 4.01
C SER A 101 -5.36 -11.00 5.22
N GLY A 102 -6.53 -10.53 5.62
CA GLY A 102 -6.73 -9.70 6.81
C GLY A 102 -6.17 -8.27 6.71
N ALA A 103 -5.63 -7.88 5.55
CA ALA A 103 -5.16 -6.51 5.36
C ALA A 103 -6.34 -5.51 5.27
N ILE A 104 -6.09 -4.28 5.72
CA ILE A 104 -7.07 -3.19 5.70
C ILE A 104 -6.53 -2.06 4.82
N ILE A 105 -7.26 -1.73 3.77
CA ILE A 105 -7.02 -0.59 2.89
C ILE A 105 -7.98 0.52 3.30
N GLY A 106 -7.50 1.51 4.03
CA GLY A 106 -8.29 2.58 4.64
C GLY A 106 -9.00 3.49 3.63
N ASP A 107 -9.84 4.38 4.14
CA ASP A 107 -10.62 5.31 3.32
C ASP A 107 -9.74 6.13 2.37
N GLN A 108 -10.17 6.25 1.11
CA GLN A 108 -9.50 7.07 0.10
C GLN A 108 -8.03 6.70 -0.17
N VAL A 109 -7.59 5.51 0.24
CA VAL A 109 -6.26 4.98 -0.07
C VAL A 109 -6.15 4.69 -1.56
N GLN A 110 -4.96 4.90 -2.11
CA GLN A 110 -4.61 4.46 -3.45
C GLN A 110 -3.52 3.38 -3.39
N VAL A 111 -3.83 2.18 -3.89
CA VAL A 111 -2.84 1.10 -4.09
C VAL A 111 -2.64 0.93 -5.59
N ARG A 112 -1.44 1.28 -6.07
CA ARG A 112 -1.12 1.28 -7.50
C ARG A 112 -0.81 -0.12 -8.02
N GLU A 113 -0.73 -0.19 -9.36
CA GLU A 113 -0.48 -1.42 -10.10
C GLU A 113 0.79 -2.15 -9.63
N ASN A 114 0.73 -3.47 -9.58
CA ASN A 114 1.82 -4.37 -9.16
C ASN A 114 2.37 -4.12 -7.73
N ALA A 115 1.71 -3.28 -6.93
CA ALA A 115 2.03 -3.17 -5.51
C ALA A 115 1.55 -4.41 -4.74
N ARG A 116 2.25 -4.77 -3.68
CA ARG A 116 1.89 -5.87 -2.78
C ARG A 116 1.69 -5.35 -1.37
N ILE A 117 0.62 -5.81 -0.73
CA ILE A 117 0.33 -5.53 0.69
C ILE A 117 0.28 -6.87 1.41
N GLY A 118 1.15 -7.05 2.40
CA GLY A 118 1.24 -8.27 3.19
C GLY A 118 0.11 -8.44 4.20
N ALA A 119 0.00 -9.66 4.73
CA ALA A 119 -1.09 -10.06 5.61
C ALA A 119 -1.16 -9.20 6.90
N ASN A 120 -2.38 -8.93 7.34
CA ASN A 120 -2.68 -8.16 8.56
C ASN A 120 -2.05 -6.74 8.58
N SER A 121 -1.67 -6.21 7.44
CA SER A 121 -1.16 -4.86 7.33
C SER A 121 -2.28 -3.84 7.16
N VAL A 122 -2.05 -2.63 7.68
CA VAL A 122 -3.02 -1.54 7.61
C VAL A 122 -2.42 -0.39 6.80
N VAL A 123 -3.13 0.03 5.76
CA VAL A 123 -2.82 1.25 5.00
C VAL A 123 -3.82 2.32 5.41
N GLY A 124 -3.37 3.29 6.20
CA GLY A 124 -4.21 4.33 6.79
C GLY A 124 -4.77 5.30 5.77
N ARG A 125 -5.88 5.95 6.13
CA ARG A 125 -6.68 6.85 5.30
C ARG A 125 -5.85 7.84 4.47
N GLY A 126 -6.21 8.00 3.19
CA GLY A 126 -5.60 8.97 2.29
C GLY A 126 -4.15 8.72 1.93
N SER A 127 -3.61 7.54 2.28
CA SER A 127 -2.26 7.14 1.90
C SER A 127 -2.19 6.65 0.45
N SER A 128 -0.99 6.64 -0.11
CA SER A 128 -0.72 6.07 -1.42
C SER A 128 0.43 5.08 -1.35
N VAL A 129 0.20 3.87 -1.82
CA VAL A 129 1.24 2.86 -2.09
C VAL A 129 1.41 2.78 -3.60
N ASP A 130 2.55 3.28 -4.09
CA ASP A 130 2.77 3.49 -5.51
C ASP A 130 3.19 2.19 -6.23
N PHE A 131 3.28 2.25 -7.56
CA PHE A 131 3.47 1.07 -8.41
C PHE A 131 4.68 0.23 -8.00
N GLY A 132 4.48 -1.08 -7.95
CA GLY A 132 5.54 -2.05 -7.65
C GLY A 132 6.13 -1.99 -6.23
N ALA A 133 5.62 -1.14 -5.34
CA ALA A 133 6.04 -1.13 -3.94
C ALA A 133 5.66 -2.44 -3.26
N GLN A 134 6.54 -2.91 -2.35
CA GLN A 134 6.36 -4.14 -1.60
C GLN A 134 6.20 -3.81 -0.12
N VAL A 135 5.05 -4.13 0.45
CA VAL A 135 4.74 -3.96 1.86
C VAL A 135 4.57 -5.35 2.47
N GLY A 136 5.33 -5.64 3.51
CA GLY A 136 5.34 -6.89 4.26
C GLY A 136 4.11 -7.09 5.14
N GLU A 137 4.21 -8.03 6.07
CA GLU A 137 3.13 -8.40 6.99
C GLU A 137 3.11 -7.52 8.23
N ARG A 138 1.93 -7.33 8.84
CA ARG A 138 1.74 -6.58 10.11
C ARG A 138 2.30 -5.16 10.07
N VAL A 139 2.43 -4.59 8.89
CA VAL A 139 2.90 -3.22 8.70
C VAL A 139 1.78 -2.24 9.04
N LEU A 140 2.12 -1.19 9.79
CA LEU A 140 1.20 -0.12 10.13
C LEU A 140 1.59 1.17 9.39
N ILE A 141 0.92 1.45 8.28
CA ILE A 141 1.03 2.71 7.55
C ILE A 141 -0.07 3.63 8.04
N GLN A 142 0.30 4.76 8.66
CA GLN A 142 -0.65 5.72 9.21
C GLN A 142 -1.25 6.64 8.14
N THR A 143 -2.13 7.56 8.55
CA THR A 143 -2.84 8.51 7.67
C THR A 143 -1.89 9.36 6.83
N GLY A 144 -2.19 9.49 5.52
CA GLY A 144 -1.53 10.44 4.61
C GLY A 144 -0.09 10.10 4.26
N VAL A 145 0.31 8.86 4.38
CA VAL A 145 1.66 8.39 4.01
C VAL A 145 1.77 8.20 2.49
N TYR A 146 2.90 8.60 1.91
CA TYR A 146 3.24 8.28 0.53
C TYR A 146 4.40 7.29 0.48
N VAL A 147 4.11 6.06 0.08
CA VAL A 147 5.09 5.01 -0.20
C VAL A 147 5.35 5.01 -1.70
N THR A 148 6.48 5.56 -2.12
CA THR A 148 6.83 5.73 -3.55
C THR A 148 7.11 4.40 -4.23
N GLY A 149 7.01 4.37 -5.56
CA GLY A 149 7.30 3.18 -6.37
C GLY A 149 8.71 2.63 -6.16
N GLY A 150 8.80 1.29 -6.09
CA GLY A 150 10.05 0.57 -5.82
C GLY A 150 10.51 0.60 -4.38
N SER A 151 9.70 1.10 -3.43
CA SER A 151 9.98 0.96 -2.00
C SER A 151 9.77 -0.47 -1.53
N VAL A 152 10.58 -0.88 -0.55
CA VAL A 152 10.43 -2.15 0.16
C VAL A 152 10.19 -1.84 1.65
N VAL A 153 9.06 -2.29 2.18
CA VAL A 153 8.70 -2.16 3.58
C VAL A 153 8.59 -3.57 4.14
N GLU A 154 9.55 -3.98 4.97
CA GLU A 154 9.57 -5.32 5.56
C GLU A 154 8.50 -5.44 6.67
N ASP A 155 8.40 -6.62 7.28
CA ASP A 155 7.39 -6.93 8.29
C ASP A 155 7.49 -6.04 9.54
N ASP A 156 6.37 -5.86 10.22
CA ASP A 156 6.26 -5.17 11.51
C ASP A 156 6.70 -3.69 11.50
N VAL A 157 6.87 -3.08 10.33
CA VAL A 157 7.27 -1.67 10.18
C VAL A 157 6.13 -0.74 10.55
N PHE A 158 6.46 0.37 11.22
CA PHE A 158 5.54 1.46 11.51
C PHE A 158 5.94 2.72 10.73
N LEU A 159 5.03 3.23 9.89
CA LEU A 159 5.16 4.52 9.22
C LEU A 159 4.15 5.51 9.79
N GLY A 160 4.64 6.53 10.51
CA GLY A 160 3.84 7.56 11.16
C GLY A 160 3.07 8.45 10.17
N PRO A 161 2.07 9.22 10.65
CA PRO A 161 1.24 10.06 9.77
C PRO A 161 2.07 11.02 8.92
N GLY A 162 1.73 11.12 7.64
CA GLY A 162 2.38 12.06 6.72
C GLY A 162 3.84 11.75 6.38
N VAL A 163 4.34 10.55 6.64
CA VAL A 163 5.67 10.13 6.14
C VAL A 163 5.68 10.21 4.62
N LEU A 164 6.74 10.81 4.07
CA LEU A 164 6.92 11.00 2.64
C LEU A 164 8.19 10.31 2.16
N THR A 165 8.06 9.44 1.18
CA THR A 165 9.20 8.80 0.50
C THR A 165 9.38 9.32 -0.92
N THR A 166 10.61 9.32 -1.43
CA THR A 166 10.92 9.69 -2.81
C THR A 166 11.82 8.63 -3.46
N ASN A 167 11.80 8.54 -4.81
CA ASN A 167 12.59 7.57 -5.57
C ASN A 167 13.37 8.17 -6.73
N ASP A 168 13.35 9.48 -6.91
CA ASP A 168 14.00 10.16 -8.02
C ASP A 168 14.87 11.32 -7.53
N HIS A 169 16.19 11.14 -7.61
CA HIS A 169 17.18 12.18 -7.25
C HIS A 169 17.18 13.37 -8.20
N THR A 170 16.70 13.18 -9.43
CA THR A 170 16.79 14.16 -10.51
C THR A 170 15.47 14.88 -10.79
N MET A 171 14.39 14.50 -10.09
CA MET A 171 13.05 15.09 -10.21
C MET A 171 12.56 15.15 -11.67
N GLY A 172 12.62 13.98 -12.35
CA GLY A 172 12.17 13.82 -13.73
C GLY A 172 13.22 14.11 -14.80
N ARG A 173 14.47 14.37 -14.44
CA ARG A 173 15.57 14.62 -15.39
C ARG A 173 16.53 13.42 -15.46
N HIS A 174 16.04 12.26 -15.80
CA HIS A 174 16.78 11.02 -15.96
C HIS A 174 16.50 10.38 -17.33
N PRO A 175 17.37 9.49 -17.84
CA PRO A 175 17.12 8.73 -19.05
C PRO A 175 15.81 7.91 -18.95
N ARG A 176 15.16 7.71 -20.08
CA ARG A 176 13.96 6.85 -20.12
C ARG A 176 14.33 5.42 -19.76
N GLY A 177 13.50 4.81 -18.88
CA GLY A 177 13.71 3.42 -18.44
C GLY A 177 14.75 3.27 -17.34
N GLU A 178 15.28 4.37 -16.79
CA GLU A 178 16.12 4.31 -15.60
C GLU A 178 15.32 3.75 -14.42
N SER A 179 15.93 2.82 -13.70
CA SER A 179 15.33 2.23 -12.50
C SER A 179 15.39 3.25 -11.35
N LEU A 180 14.25 3.67 -10.87
CA LEU A 180 14.14 4.52 -9.69
C LEU A 180 14.04 3.65 -8.44
N LEU A 181 14.78 4.01 -7.40
CA LEU A 181 14.86 3.25 -6.15
C LEU A 181 14.15 3.98 -5.01
N GLY A 182 13.05 3.43 -4.54
CA GLY A 182 12.42 3.86 -3.29
C GLY A 182 13.26 3.44 -2.07
N PRO A 183 12.97 4.00 -0.89
CA PRO A 183 13.59 3.57 0.36
C PRO A 183 13.28 2.12 0.70
N THR A 184 14.21 1.50 1.47
CA THR A 184 14.00 0.20 2.10
C THR A 184 13.86 0.37 3.60
N PHE A 185 12.79 -0.17 4.17
CA PHE A 185 12.50 -0.20 5.59
C PHE A 185 12.68 -1.64 6.07
N ARG A 186 13.70 -1.86 6.89
CA ARG A 186 13.97 -3.17 7.48
C ARG A 186 12.97 -3.48 8.60
N ARG A 187 12.86 -4.77 8.93
CA ARG A 187 11.90 -5.29 9.89
C ARG A 187 11.81 -4.44 11.17
N ALA A 188 10.59 -4.19 11.61
CA ALA A 188 10.26 -3.49 12.86
C ALA A 188 10.83 -2.06 13.02
N CYS A 189 11.38 -1.46 11.96
CA CYS A 189 11.79 -0.06 12.06
C CYS A 189 10.56 0.86 12.19
N ARG A 190 10.74 1.99 12.86
CA ARG A 190 9.68 2.95 13.18
C ARG A 190 10.04 4.32 12.65
N VAL A 191 9.15 4.90 11.84
CA VAL A 191 9.35 6.22 11.24
C VAL A 191 8.30 7.17 11.76
N GLY A 192 8.74 8.22 12.45
CA GLY A 192 7.88 9.25 13.04
C GLY A 192 7.17 10.11 12.00
N GLY A 193 6.03 10.68 12.41
CA GLY A 193 5.18 11.46 11.54
C GLY A 193 5.90 12.61 10.85
N GLY A 194 5.55 12.87 9.58
CA GLY A 194 6.11 13.94 8.77
C GLY A 194 7.59 13.79 8.39
N ALA A 195 8.22 12.66 8.66
CA ALA A 195 9.58 12.41 8.19
C ALA A 195 9.64 12.30 6.66
N VAL A 196 10.73 12.77 6.08
CA VAL A 196 10.98 12.73 4.63
C VAL A 196 12.21 11.87 4.36
N LEU A 197 12.09 10.92 3.44
CA LEU A 197 13.15 10.00 3.07
C LEU A 197 13.55 10.21 1.60
N VAL A 198 14.85 10.43 1.36
CA VAL A 198 15.36 10.59 -0.02
C VAL A 198 15.44 9.23 -0.73
N PRO A 199 15.58 9.21 -2.08
CA PRO A 199 15.65 7.97 -2.84
C PRO A 199 16.71 6.99 -2.35
N GLY A 200 16.36 5.70 -2.31
CA GLY A 200 17.28 4.58 -2.10
C GLY A 200 17.86 4.41 -0.70
N VAL A 201 17.49 5.25 0.28
CA VAL A 201 18.00 5.08 1.66
C VAL A 201 17.46 3.81 2.29
N VAL A 202 18.28 3.20 3.15
CA VAL A 202 17.92 2.03 3.95
C VAL A 202 17.71 2.46 5.41
N ILE A 203 16.58 2.09 6.00
CA ILE A 203 16.33 2.23 7.42
C ILE A 203 16.52 0.84 8.04
N GLY A 204 17.51 0.73 8.91
CA GLY A 204 17.93 -0.53 9.53
C GLY A 204 16.86 -1.18 10.40
N GLU A 205 17.09 -2.45 10.75
CA GLU A 205 16.17 -3.22 11.61
C GLU A 205 16.01 -2.53 12.97
N GLU A 206 14.78 -2.43 13.46
CA GLU A 206 14.43 -1.76 14.74
C GLU A 206 14.90 -0.29 14.84
N ALA A 207 15.39 0.31 13.76
CA ALA A 207 15.80 1.71 13.78
C ALA A 207 14.61 2.64 14.02
N PHE A 208 14.87 3.79 14.60
CA PHE A 208 13.88 4.80 14.93
C PHE A 208 14.21 6.14 14.26
N VAL A 209 13.36 6.58 13.36
CA VAL A 209 13.43 7.90 12.74
C VAL A 209 12.46 8.84 13.46
N ALA A 210 12.97 9.90 14.08
CA ALA A 210 12.12 10.85 14.80
C ALA A 210 11.18 11.62 13.85
N ALA A 211 10.06 12.09 14.38
CA ALA A 211 9.09 12.91 13.64
C ALA A 211 9.75 14.15 13.02
N GLY A 212 9.36 14.47 11.78
CA GLY A 212 9.87 15.62 11.03
C GLY A 212 11.33 15.51 10.56
N ALA A 213 11.98 14.35 10.71
CA ALA A 213 13.36 14.17 10.26
C ALA A 213 13.48 14.16 8.73
N LEU A 214 14.59 14.72 8.20
CA LEU A 214 14.97 14.55 6.79
C LEU A 214 16.09 13.52 6.69
N VAL A 215 15.76 12.30 6.27
CA VAL A 215 16.71 11.19 6.15
C VAL A 215 17.38 11.24 4.78
N THR A 216 18.68 11.55 4.77
CA THR A 216 19.50 11.74 3.56
C THR A 216 20.59 10.68 3.39
N ARG A 217 20.69 9.72 4.30
CA ARG A 217 21.66 8.62 4.33
C ARG A 217 21.01 7.42 5.00
N ASP A 218 21.58 6.25 4.80
CA ASP A 218 21.17 5.05 5.51
C ASP A 218 21.25 5.24 7.03
N VAL A 219 20.34 4.58 7.72
CA VAL A 219 20.25 4.48 9.18
C VAL A 219 20.60 3.05 9.56
N GLY A 220 21.57 2.88 10.46
CA GLY A 220 21.98 1.56 10.93
C GLY A 220 20.91 0.89 11.81
N ASP A 221 21.06 -0.42 12.01
CA ASP A 221 20.18 -1.19 12.87
C ASP A 221 20.18 -0.62 14.30
N HIS A 222 19.00 -0.55 14.92
CA HIS A 222 18.80 -0.01 16.26
C HIS A 222 19.22 1.46 16.47
N GLU A 223 19.56 2.20 15.44
CA GLU A 223 19.89 3.62 15.56
C GLU A 223 18.65 4.49 15.70
N VAL A 224 18.74 5.50 16.55
CA VAL A 224 17.76 6.60 16.64
C VAL A 224 18.33 7.82 15.93
N VAL A 225 17.64 8.29 14.89
CA VAL A 225 18.03 9.47 14.13
C VAL A 225 16.99 10.59 14.24
N MET A 226 17.44 11.85 14.29
CA MET A 226 16.56 13.02 14.30
C MET A 226 17.18 14.23 13.61
N GLY A 227 16.33 15.19 13.24
CA GLY A 227 16.71 16.51 12.74
C GLY A 227 16.71 16.61 11.21
N VAL A 228 17.10 17.82 10.72
CA VAL A 228 17.15 18.21 9.30
C VAL A 228 18.54 18.77 9.00
N PRO A 229 19.41 18.00 8.36
CA PRO A 229 19.29 16.58 8.03
C PRO A 229 19.39 15.67 9.28
N ALA A 230 18.82 14.48 9.21
CA ALA A 230 18.85 13.51 10.29
C ALA A 230 20.27 13.10 10.69
N ARG A 231 20.50 12.96 11.99
CA ARG A 231 21.78 12.49 12.58
C ARG A 231 21.49 11.50 13.68
N VAL A 232 22.37 10.53 13.84
CA VAL A 232 22.31 9.55 14.96
C VAL A 232 22.47 10.30 16.28
N VAL A 233 21.58 10.03 17.22
CA VAL A 233 21.59 10.64 18.55
C VAL A 233 21.74 9.65 19.68
N ARG A 234 21.29 8.41 19.49
CA ARG A 234 21.41 7.29 20.44
C ARG A 234 21.03 5.99 19.77
N HIS A 235 21.09 4.89 20.50
CA HIS A 235 20.50 3.61 20.11
C HIS A 235 19.09 3.43 20.72
N VAL A 236 18.31 2.55 20.09
CA VAL A 236 17.02 2.10 20.62
C VAL A 236 17.31 1.26 21.87
N PRO A 237 16.66 1.53 23.01
CA PRO A 237 16.85 0.72 24.21
C PRO A 237 16.15 -0.65 24.05
N ASP A 238 16.68 -1.68 24.73
CA ASP A 238 16.19 -3.05 24.63
C ASP A 238 14.71 -3.21 24.99
N GLU A 239 14.21 -2.38 25.92
CA GLU A 239 12.79 -2.36 26.31
C GLU A 239 11.84 -1.87 25.22
N ASP A 240 12.35 -1.17 24.20
CA ASP A 240 11.57 -0.63 23.07
C ASP A 240 11.56 -1.55 21.84
N LEU A 241 12.29 -2.67 21.88
CA LEU A 241 12.35 -3.63 20.77
C LEU A 241 11.03 -4.43 20.65
N LEU A 242 10.68 -4.81 19.43
CA LEU A 242 9.42 -5.49 19.09
C LEU A 242 9.17 -6.73 19.97
N GLU A 243 10.19 -7.51 20.27
CA GLU A 243 10.11 -8.73 21.09
C GLU A 243 9.55 -8.50 22.51
N ARG A 244 9.56 -7.27 22.97
CA ARG A 244 8.98 -6.89 24.28
C ARG A 244 7.50 -6.53 24.21
N TRP A 245 6.96 -6.38 22.98
CA TRP A 245 5.61 -5.87 22.73
C TRP A 245 4.74 -6.84 21.90
N SER A 246 5.30 -7.97 21.46
CA SER A 246 4.63 -9.04 20.69
C SER A 246 4.07 -10.16 21.56
#